data_4c2b55d2005838967920f530b8dcb678
#
_entry.id   4c2b55d2005838967920f530b8dcb678
#
_cell.length_a   1.000
_cell.length_b   1.000
_cell.length_c   1.000
_cell.angle_alpha   90.00
_cell.angle_beta   90.00
_cell.angle_gamma   90.00
#
_symmetry.space_group_name_H-M   'P 1'
#
loop_
_entity.id
_entity.type
_entity.pdbx_description
1 polymer ?
#
loop_
_entity_poly.entity_id
_entity_poly.type
_entity_poly.pdbx_seq_one_letter_code
_entity_poly.pdbx_strand_id
1 'polypeptide(L)'
;TNTGNFLQPNSKPFAAGEYSFDLQMQDLTYQFEFGVNATDTVTDTQQKIARLINQADIGLNAQLLTDGLGNSAISITSDATGIRGISPTIFHIQSQNSSDASDSNTELVSTLGLDRVTQYPANAVYSVNGTTATSVSNEVTIDNNYVLTFFDTTGKAPVTISMNTDTDAIADSIGELIGGYNNLISVTANDANEHFEGNEKFKKGLCRHCKILQPPFK
;
A
#
# COMPACT_ATOMS: atom_id res chain seq x y z
N THR A 1 -9.99 12.81 0.47
CA THR A 1 -9.32 13.73 1.40
C THR A 1 -10.29 14.81 1.84
N ASN A 2 -10.35 15.05 3.14
CA ASN A 2 -10.97 16.22 3.73
C ASN A 2 -9.86 17.16 4.19
N THR A 3 -9.94 18.43 3.82
CA THR A 3 -9.04 19.45 4.34
C THR A 3 -9.89 20.55 4.99
N GLY A 4 -9.68 20.74 6.26
CA GLY A 4 -10.40 21.69 7.07
C GLY A 4 -10.08 23.15 6.72
N ASN A 5 -10.68 24.05 7.50
CA ASN A 5 -10.44 25.47 7.37
C ASN A 5 -9.07 25.84 7.95
N PHE A 6 -8.34 26.71 7.27
CA PHE A 6 -7.12 27.30 7.79
C PHE A 6 -7.47 28.38 8.82
N LEU A 7 -7.07 28.17 10.06
CA LEU A 7 -7.39 29.02 11.21
C LEU A 7 -6.13 29.52 11.89
N GLN A 8 -6.23 30.67 12.56
CA GLN A 8 -5.11 31.18 13.34
C GLN A 8 -4.73 30.22 14.47
N PRO A 9 -3.47 29.74 14.54
CA PRO A 9 -3.08 28.61 15.38
C PRO A 9 -3.29 28.88 16.88
N ASN A 10 -3.12 30.11 17.32
CA ASN A 10 -3.24 30.52 18.72
C ASN A 10 -4.64 31.02 19.11
N SER A 11 -5.60 31.02 18.19
CA SER A 11 -6.99 31.39 18.51
C SER A 11 -7.65 30.30 19.36
N LYS A 12 -8.66 30.68 20.14
CA LYS A 12 -9.39 29.82 21.07
C LYS A 12 -10.89 29.94 20.83
N PRO A 13 -11.39 29.44 19.70
CA PRO A 13 -12.80 29.57 19.36
C PRO A 13 -13.70 28.65 20.18
N PHE A 14 -13.14 27.58 20.79
CA PHE A 14 -13.93 26.56 21.48
C PHE A 14 -13.93 26.79 22.98
N ALA A 15 -15.09 26.67 23.60
CA ALA A 15 -15.24 26.69 25.06
C ALA A 15 -14.65 25.41 25.67
N ALA A 16 -14.29 25.47 26.95
CA ALA A 16 -13.90 24.25 27.68
C ALA A 16 -15.11 23.32 27.82
N GLY A 17 -14.96 22.06 27.51
CA GLY A 17 -16.02 21.06 27.55
C GLY A 17 -15.66 19.78 26.81
N GLU A 18 -16.58 18.84 26.83
CA GLU A 18 -16.50 17.61 26.02
C GLU A 18 -17.10 17.85 24.66
N TYR A 19 -16.39 17.36 23.64
CA TYR A 19 -16.76 17.45 22.23
C TYR A 19 -16.76 16.08 21.61
N SER A 20 -17.69 15.87 20.64
CA SER A 20 -17.79 14.62 19.90
C SER A 20 -18.09 14.86 18.43
N PHE A 21 -17.69 13.91 17.60
CA PHE A 21 -18.05 13.84 16.20
C PHE A 21 -18.16 12.39 15.74
N ASP A 22 -18.99 12.15 14.74
CA ASP A 22 -19.16 10.86 14.11
C ASP A 22 -18.38 10.83 12.80
N LEU A 23 -17.67 9.75 12.57
CA LEU A 23 -16.98 9.43 11.33
C LEU A 23 -17.63 8.19 10.72
N GLN A 24 -18.30 8.36 9.61
CA GLN A 24 -18.95 7.28 8.89
C GLN A 24 -18.04 6.79 7.76
N MET A 25 -17.80 5.48 7.72
CA MET A 25 -17.09 4.79 6.64
C MET A 25 -17.96 3.62 6.17
N GLN A 26 -18.46 3.68 4.95
CA GLN A 26 -19.42 2.68 4.44
C GLN A 26 -20.62 2.53 5.40
N ASP A 27 -20.81 1.34 5.96
CA ASP A 27 -21.91 1.01 6.88
C ASP A 27 -21.50 1.11 8.36
N LEU A 28 -20.27 1.55 8.66
CA LEU A 28 -19.74 1.68 10.01
C LEU A 28 -19.68 3.15 10.41
N THR A 29 -20.11 3.44 11.64
CA THR A 29 -19.97 4.75 12.26
C THR A 29 -19.06 4.63 13.48
N TYR A 30 -18.01 5.44 13.50
CA TYR A 30 -17.07 5.58 14.60
C TYR A 30 -17.36 6.88 15.32
N GLN A 31 -17.63 6.80 16.62
CA GLN A 31 -17.85 7.97 17.48
C GLN A 31 -16.54 8.33 18.17
N PHE A 32 -16.14 9.59 18.06
CA PHE A 32 -14.96 10.15 18.71
C PHE A 32 -15.38 11.18 19.72
N GLU A 33 -14.79 11.09 20.93
CA GLU A 33 -15.02 12.03 22.03
C GLU A 33 -13.68 12.53 22.55
N PHE A 34 -13.62 13.81 22.92
CA PHE A 34 -12.42 14.41 23.51
C PHE A 34 -12.74 15.70 24.28
N GLY A 35 -11.92 15.99 25.29
CA GLY A 35 -12.05 17.22 26.07
C GLY A 35 -11.25 18.37 25.49
N VAL A 36 -11.84 19.55 25.46
CA VAL A 36 -11.20 20.83 25.17
C VAL A 36 -11.04 21.60 26.48
N ASN A 37 -9.82 22.08 26.79
CA ASN A 37 -9.56 22.89 27.97
C ASN A 37 -9.64 24.39 27.62
N ALA A 38 -9.87 25.24 28.60
CA ALA A 38 -9.93 26.70 28.41
C ALA A 38 -8.61 27.31 27.87
N THR A 39 -7.50 26.57 27.99
CA THR A 39 -6.20 26.98 27.49
C THR A 39 -5.90 26.49 26.09
N ASP A 40 -6.67 25.51 25.59
CA ASP A 40 -6.41 24.91 24.29
C ASP A 40 -6.61 25.91 23.15
N THR A 41 -5.68 25.90 22.24
CA THR A 41 -5.71 26.65 21.02
C THR A 41 -6.37 25.83 19.88
N VAL A 42 -6.63 26.45 18.73
CA VAL A 42 -7.04 25.75 17.52
C VAL A 42 -6.07 24.61 17.20
N THR A 43 -4.76 24.88 17.24
CA THR A 43 -3.75 23.87 16.95
C THR A 43 -3.80 22.70 17.93
N ASP A 44 -3.99 22.97 19.24
CA ASP A 44 -4.12 21.91 20.24
C ASP A 44 -5.35 21.03 19.97
N THR A 45 -6.48 21.66 19.63
CA THR A 45 -7.72 20.96 19.27
C THR A 45 -7.54 20.11 18.01
N GLN A 46 -6.96 20.67 16.95
CA GLN A 46 -6.64 19.95 15.73
C GLN A 46 -5.69 18.77 15.98
N GLN A 47 -4.68 18.91 16.84
CA GLN A 47 -3.77 17.85 17.21
C GLN A 47 -4.46 16.72 17.99
N LYS A 48 -5.41 17.05 18.87
CA LYS A 48 -6.20 16.06 19.60
C LYS A 48 -7.02 15.20 18.61
N ILE A 49 -7.72 15.85 17.69
CA ILE A 49 -8.52 15.17 16.66
C ILE A 49 -7.62 14.29 15.77
N ALA A 50 -6.50 14.83 15.31
CA ALA A 50 -5.57 14.06 14.47
C ALA A 50 -5.04 12.83 15.20
N ARG A 51 -4.69 12.95 16.48
CA ARG A 51 -4.25 11.80 17.27
C ARG A 51 -5.34 10.75 17.46
N LEU A 52 -6.59 11.15 17.72
CA LEU A 52 -7.71 10.24 17.89
C LEU A 52 -7.94 9.44 16.61
N ILE A 53 -7.99 10.09 15.45
CA ILE A 53 -8.19 9.42 14.17
C ILE A 53 -7.04 8.45 13.87
N ASN A 54 -5.78 8.87 14.06
CA ASN A 54 -4.63 8.03 13.80
C ASN A 54 -4.52 6.83 14.76
N GLN A 55 -4.92 7.01 16.03
CA GLN A 55 -4.92 5.94 17.02
C GLN A 55 -6.04 4.90 16.80
N ALA A 56 -7.11 5.29 16.13
CA ALA A 56 -8.21 4.38 15.82
C ALA A 56 -7.85 3.32 14.78
N ASP A 57 -6.78 3.54 13.99
CA ASP A 57 -6.25 2.61 12.97
C ASP A 57 -7.35 2.08 12.02
N ILE A 58 -8.19 2.99 11.55
CA ILE A 58 -9.35 2.68 10.70
C ILE A 58 -9.06 2.92 9.20
N GLY A 59 -7.79 2.97 8.80
CA GLY A 59 -7.38 3.23 7.42
C GLY A 59 -7.51 4.70 7.02
N LEU A 60 -7.44 5.62 7.99
CA LEU A 60 -7.37 7.06 7.79
C LEU A 60 -6.09 7.61 8.40
N ASN A 61 -5.51 8.60 7.74
CA ASN A 61 -4.37 9.35 8.24
C ASN A 61 -4.76 10.82 8.40
N ALA A 62 -4.57 11.37 9.58
CA ALA A 62 -4.84 12.77 9.89
C ALA A 62 -3.53 13.51 10.22
N GLN A 63 -3.32 14.66 9.60
CA GLN A 63 -2.15 15.51 9.81
C GLN A 63 -2.54 16.98 9.82
N LEU A 64 -1.70 17.81 10.43
CA LEU A 64 -1.85 19.25 10.36
C LEU A 64 -1.09 19.81 9.16
N LEU A 65 -1.76 20.71 8.45
CA LEU A 65 -1.18 21.53 7.38
C LEU A 65 -1.00 22.94 7.87
N THR A 66 -0.01 23.63 7.33
CA THR A 66 0.20 25.07 7.58
C THR A 66 0.21 25.81 6.25
N ASP A 67 -0.51 26.90 6.15
CA ASP A 67 -0.49 27.78 4.98
C ASP A 67 0.71 28.76 5.02
N GLY A 68 0.87 29.53 3.93
CA GLY A 68 1.94 30.54 3.84
C GLY A 68 1.82 31.72 4.80
N LEU A 69 0.68 31.84 5.52
CA LEU A 69 0.41 32.85 6.53
C LEU A 69 0.59 32.32 7.97
N GLY A 70 0.90 31.01 8.09
CA GLY A 70 1.08 30.35 9.38
C GLY A 70 -0.22 29.86 10.01
N ASN A 71 -1.36 29.90 9.31
CA ASN A 71 -2.60 29.30 9.78
C ASN A 71 -2.53 27.77 9.69
N SER A 72 -3.22 27.08 10.60
CA SER A 72 -3.26 25.63 10.65
C SER A 72 -4.61 25.06 10.20
N ALA A 73 -4.57 23.94 9.52
CA ALA A 73 -5.75 23.15 9.14
C ALA A 73 -5.46 21.66 9.36
N ILE A 74 -6.49 20.89 9.69
CA ILE A 74 -6.40 19.44 9.72
C ILE A 74 -6.69 18.86 8.33
N SER A 75 -5.87 17.93 7.87
CA SER A 75 -6.09 17.16 6.64
C SER A 75 -6.26 15.70 7.00
N ILE A 76 -7.34 15.10 6.54
CA ILE A 76 -7.67 13.69 6.78
C ILE A 76 -7.72 13.00 5.43
N THR A 77 -6.90 11.99 5.26
CA THR A 77 -6.76 11.22 4.01
C THR A 77 -7.04 9.75 4.28
N SER A 78 -7.73 9.11 3.35
CA SER A 78 -7.95 7.67 3.39
C SER A 78 -6.81 6.95 2.69
N ASP A 79 -6.37 5.82 3.26
CA ASP A 79 -5.44 4.89 2.63
C ASP A 79 -6.11 4.13 1.47
N ALA A 80 -7.43 3.95 1.54
CA ALA A 80 -8.19 3.36 0.46
C ALA A 80 -8.38 4.36 -0.68
N THR A 81 -8.31 3.86 -1.91
CA THR A 81 -8.56 4.60 -3.15
C THR A 81 -9.80 4.07 -3.86
N GLY A 82 -10.26 4.81 -4.85
CA GLY A 82 -11.38 4.41 -5.70
C GLY A 82 -12.75 4.55 -5.07
N ILE A 83 -13.78 4.44 -5.90
CA ILE A 83 -15.18 4.52 -5.50
C ILE A 83 -15.67 3.11 -5.20
N ARG A 84 -16.07 2.89 -3.93
CA ARG A 84 -16.61 1.61 -3.46
C ARG A 84 -18.08 1.80 -3.11
N GLY A 85 -18.97 1.08 -3.79
CA GLY A 85 -20.42 1.18 -3.54
C GLY A 85 -21.06 2.42 -4.14
N ILE A 86 -22.10 2.93 -3.50
CA ILE A 86 -22.95 4.04 -3.99
C ILE A 86 -22.47 5.38 -3.44
N SER A 87 -21.70 5.39 -2.35
CA SER A 87 -21.23 6.62 -1.72
C SER A 87 -20.17 7.31 -2.58
N PRO A 88 -20.31 8.63 -2.83
CA PRO A 88 -19.31 9.40 -3.56
C PRO A 88 -18.04 9.66 -2.72
N THR A 89 -18.06 9.33 -1.43
CA THR A 89 -16.95 9.54 -0.49
C THR A 89 -16.57 8.24 0.21
N ILE A 90 -15.30 8.08 0.58
CA ILE A 90 -14.83 6.93 1.34
C ILE A 90 -15.23 7.07 2.81
N PHE A 91 -15.18 8.28 3.33
CA PHE A 91 -15.62 8.62 4.68
C PHE A 91 -16.34 9.96 4.71
N HIS A 92 -17.15 10.16 5.73
CA HIS A 92 -17.87 11.39 6.00
C HIS A 92 -17.80 11.71 7.50
N ILE A 93 -17.56 12.98 7.84
CA ILE A 93 -17.54 13.44 9.22
C ILE A 93 -18.74 14.34 9.46
N GLN A 94 -19.43 14.11 10.56
CA GLN A 94 -20.60 14.90 10.96
C GLN A 94 -20.63 15.07 12.48
N SER A 95 -21.34 16.08 12.97
CA SER A 95 -21.65 16.20 14.39
C SER A 95 -22.74 15.20 14.77
N GLN A 96 -22.77 14.75 16.02
CA GLN A 96 -23.82 13.86 16.52
C GLN A 96 -25.22 14.48 16.46
N ASN A 97 -25.32 15.79 16.65
CA ASN A 97 -26.56 16.55 16.64
C ASN A 97 -26.59 17.54 15.46
N SER A 98 -26.35 17.04 14.25
CA SER A 98 -26.27 17.87 13.04
C SER A 98 -27.56 18.68 12.72
N SER A 99 -28.66 18.39 13.41
CA SER A 99 -29.92 19.14 13.29
C SER A 99 -29.98 20.43 14.14
N ASP A 100 -29.07 20.59 15.12
CA ASP A 100 -28.97 21.76 15.98
C ASP A 100 -27.68 22.55 15.67
N ALA A 101 -27.82 23.67 14.95
CA ALA A 101 -26.69 24.53 14.58
C ALA A 101 -26.06 25.25 15.80
N SER A 102 -26.72 25.27 16.94
CA SER A 102 -26.25 25.87 18.18
C SER A 102 -25.51 24.86 19.08
N ASP A 103 -25.50 23.57 18.71
CA ASP A 103 -24.75 22.54 19.40
C ASP A 103 -23.23 22.76 19.24
N SER A 104 -22.49 22.68 20.34
CA SER A 104 -21.03 22.89 20.37
C SER A 104 -20.28 21.92 19.43
N ASN A 105 -20.78 20.70 19.24
CA ASN A 105 -20.22 19.72 18.31
C ASN A 105 -20.42 20.14 16.85
N THR A 106 -21.59 20.69 16.53
CA THR A 106 -21.86 21.25 15.20
C THR A 106 -20.98 22.45 14.92
N GLU A 107 -20.79 23.32 15.90
CA GLU A 107 -19.89 24.46 15.80
C GLU A 107 -18.43 24.02 15.61
N LEU A 108 -17.98 22.97 16.32
CA LEU A 108 -16.64 22.39 16.17
C LEU A 108 -16.42 21.89 14.74
N VAL A 109 -17.30 21.02 14.25
CA VAL A 109 -17.17 20.40 12.92
C VAL A 109 -17.17 21.46 11.81
N SER A 110 -18.08 22.43 11.90
CA SER A 110 -18.21 23.51 10.89
C SER A 110 -17.04 24.51 10.96
N THR A 111 -16.61 24.91 12.16
CA THR A 111 -15.48 25.85 12.34
C THR A 111 -14.18 25.25 11.85
N LEU A 112 -13.91 23.99 12.17
CA LEU A 112 -12.74 23.28 11.67
C LEU A 112 -12.89 22.82 10.22
N GLY A 113 -14.11 22.78 9.67
CA GLY A 113 -14.40 22.31 8.31
C GLY A 113 -14.08 20.83 8.12
N LEU A 114 -14.34 19.99 9.13
CA LEU A 114 -14.00 18.55 9.10
C LEU A 114 -14.85 17.79 8.08
N ASP A 115 -16.06 18.25 7.80
CA ASP A 115 -17.02 17.71 6.84
C ASP A 115 -16.68 18.05 5.39
N ARG A 116 -15.71 18.97 5.16
CA ARG A 116 -15.40 19.50 3.85
C ARG A 116 -14.55 18.53 3.03
N VAL A 117 -15.16 17.91 2.01
CA VAL A 117 -14.43 17.07 1.06
C VAL A 117 -13.69 17.95 0.05
N THR A 118 -12.37 17.85 0.02
CA THR A 118 -11.50 18.61 -0.90
C THR A 118 -11.05 17.78 -2.09
N GLN A 119 -11.01 16.45 -1.92
CA GLN A 119 -10.69 15.54 -2.99
C GLN A 119 -11.56 14.29 -2.90
N TYR A 120 -12.32 14.04 -3.94
CA TYR A 120 -13.15 12.83 -4.07
C TYR A 120 -12.30 11.64 -4.51
N PRO A 121 -12.67 10.42 -4.14
CA PRO A 121 -12.05 9.22 -4.69
C PRO A 121 -12.37 9.12 -6.20
N ALA A 122 -11.44 8.56 -6.95
CA ALA A 122 -11.61 8.26 -8.37
C ALA A 122 -11.05 6.87 -8.66
N ASN A 123 -11.70 6.15 -9.57
CA ASN A 123 -11.21 4.86 -10.04
C ASN A 123 -10.07 5.07 -11.02
N ALA A 124 -9.09 4.18 -10.99
CA ALA A 124 -8.08 4.11 -12.03
C ALA A 124 -8.73 3.65 -13.34
N VAL A 125 -8.51 4.40 -14.41
CA VAL A 125 -8.94 4.03 -15.77
C VAL A 125 -7.69 3.68 -16.57
N TYR A 126 -7.64 2.48 -17.12
CA TYR A 126 -6.51 2.00 -17.89
C TYR A 126 -6.96 1.24 -19.12
N SER A 127 -6.05 1.08 -20.07
CA SER A 127 -6.30 0.29 -21.28
C SER A 127 -5.18 -0.72 -21.48
N VAL A 128 -5.56 -1.98 -21.72
CA VAL A 128 -4.62 -3.05 -22.03
C VAL A 128 -4.96 -3.59 -23.40
N ASN A 129 -3.99 -3.57 -24.32
CA ASN A 129 -4.17 -4.04 -25.68
C ASN A 129 -5.40 -3.42 -26.41
N GLY A 130 -5.68 -2.13 -26.11
CA GLY A 130 -6.81 -1.41 -26.69
C GLY A 130 -8.14 -1.60 -25.96
N THR A 131 -8.22 -2.48 -24.98
CA THR A 131 -9.43 -2.67 -24.15
C THR A 131 -9.36 -1.81 -22.90
N THR A 132 -10.36 -0.93 -22.71
CA THR A 132 -10.43 -0.08 -21.53
C THR A 132 -11.07 -0.81 -20.36
N ALA A 133 -10.50 -0.66 -19.20
CA ALA A 133 -11.00 -1.19 -17.93
C ALA A 133 -10.87 -0.16 -16.82
N THR A 134 -11.56 -0.39 -15.71
CA THR A 134 -11.50 0.45 -14.50
C THR A 134 -11.19 -0.40 -13.28
N SER A 135 -10.45 0.17 -12.33
CA SER A 135 -10.14 -0.47 -11.04
C SER A 135 -10.34 0.53 -9.91
N VAL A 136 -10.82 0.04 -8.76
CA VAL A 136 -10.87 0.80 -7.51
C VAL A 136 -9.51 0.93 -6.85
N SER A 137 -8.52 0.17 -7.32
CA SER A 137 -7.14 0.18 -6.85
C SER A 137 -6.21 0.64 -7.96
N ASN A 138 -5.10 1.27 -7.60
CA ASN A 138 -3.99 1.53 -8.52
C ASN A 138 -3.15 0.27 -8.80
N GLU A 139 -3.49 -0.85 -8.20
CA GLU A 139 -2.88 -2.15 -8.45
C GLU A 139 -3.90 -3.07 -9.11
N VAL A 140 -3.52 -3.64 -10.25
CA VAL A 140 -4.38 -4.55 -11.04
C VAL A 140 -3.61 -5.78 -11.46
N THR A 141 -4.27 -6.93 -11.43
CA THR A 141 -3.71 -8.17 -11.93
C THR A 141 -4.21 -8.42 -13.36
N ILE A 142 -3.29 -8.61 -14.29
CA ILE A 142 -3.58 -8.90 -15.70
C ILE A 142 -3.24 -10.36 -15.99
N ASP A 143 -4.17 -11.07 -16.63
CA ASP A 143 -4.03 -12.47 -17.04
C ASP A 143 -3.61 -13.42 -15.90
N ASN A 144 -3.95 -13.09 -14.65
CA ASN A 144 -3.57 -13.81 -13.43
C ASN A 144 -2.04 -13.99 -13.22
N ASN A 145 -1.20 -13.32 -14.02
CA ASN A 145 0.24 -13.49 -14.00
C ASN A 145 1.00 -12.19 -13.67
N TYR A 146 0.42 -11.05 -14.01
CA TYR A 146 1.12 -9.76 -13.89
C TYR A 146 0.38 -8.84 -12.97
N VAL A 147 1.06 -8.32 -11.97
CA VAL A 147 0.56 -7.24 -11.11
C VAL A 147 1.17 -5.94 -11.61
N LEU A 148 0.30 -5.01 -12.04
CA LEU A 148 0.69 -3.67 -12.45
C LEU A 148 0.25 -2.67 -11.39
N THR A 149 1.17 -1.80 -10.98
CA THR A 149 0.91 -0.68 -10.09
C THR A 149 1.00 0.61 -10.89
N PHE A 150 -0.08 1.41 -10.88
CA PHE A 150 -0.12 2.71 -11.56
C PHE A 150 0.30 3.80 -10.59
N PHE A 151 1.38 4.50 -10.90
CA PHE A 151 1.88 5.64 -10.12
C PHE A 151 1.41 6.97 -10.69
N ASP A 152 1.21 7.03 -12.01
CA ASP A 152 0.81 8.22 -12.74
C ASP A 152 0.16 7.85 -14.08
N THR A 153 -0.31 8.83 -14.81
CA THR A 153 -0.87 8.65 -16.15
C THR A 153 0.25 8.54 -17.20
N THR A 154 0.09 7.62 -18.15
CA THR A 154 1.06 7.46 -19.26
C THR A 154 1.01 8.57 -20.30
N GLY A 155 0.11 9.55 -20.14
CA GLY A 155 -0.10 10.61 -21.11
C GLY A 155 -0.71 10.07 -22.43
N LYS A 156 -0.17 10.52 -23.56
CA LYS A 156 -0.66 10.11 -24.89
C LYS A 156 0.04 8.89 -25.48
N ALA A 157 1.18 8.49 -24.91
CA ALA A 157 1.96 7.38 -25.42
C ALA A 157 1.72 6.12 -24.59
N PRO A 158 1.40 4.98 -25.23
CA PRO A 158 1.27 3.72 -24.51
C PRO A 158 2.65 3.25 -24.00
N VAL A 159 2.64 2.58 -22.85
CA VAL A 159 3.82 1.87 -22.34
C VAL A 159 3.74 0.43 -22.82
N THR A 160 4.79 -0.04 -23.46
CA THR A 160 4.89 -1.45 -23.85
C THR A 160 5.66 -2.22 -22.80
N ILE A 161 5.05 -3.28 -22.29
CA ILE A 161 5.66 -4.23 -21.37
C ILE A 161 5.96 -5.49 -22.17
N SER A 162 7.24 -5.88 -22.22
CA SER A 162 7.66 -7.13 -22.85
C SER A 162 8.32 -8.03 -21.82
N MET A 163 8.08 -9.33 -21.92
CA MET A 163 8.79 -10.34 -21.15
C MET A 163 9.67 -11.15 -22.09
N ASN A 164 10.91 -11.25 -21.72
CA ASN A 164 11.85 -12.15 -22.38
C ASN A 164 12.20 -13.28 -21.41
N THR A 165 12.32 -14.48 -21.96
CA THR A 165 12.84 -15.60 -21.19
C THR A 165 14.31 -15.30 -20.84
N ASP A 166 14.66 -15.37 -19.58
CA ASP A 166 16.05 -15.27 -19.14
C ASP A 166 16.78 -16.59 -19.45
N THR A 167 17.28 -16.66 -20.67
CA THR A 167 18.00 -17.84 -21.15
C THR A 167 19.32 -18.04 -20.43
N ASP A 168 19.92 -16.96 -19.93
CA ASP A 168 21.19 -17.03 -19.21
C ASP A 168 20.98 -17.63 -17.80
N ALA A 169 19.95 -17.20 -17.08
CA ALA A 169 19.59 -17.80 -15.79
C ALA A 169 19.19 -19.28 -15.91
N ILE A 170 18.56 -19.67 -17.03
CA ILE A 170 18.24 -21.08 -17.33
C ILE A 170 19.55 -21.85 -17.60
N ALA A 171 20.45 -21.30 -18.40
CA ALA A 171 21.72 -21.91 -18.70
C ALA A 171 22.61 -22.09 -17.45
N ASP A 172 22.63 -21.07 -16.59
CA ASP A 172 23.35 -21.11 -15.31
C ASP A 172 22.78 -22.18 -14.40
N SER A 173 21.45 -22.29 -14.27
CA SER A 173 20.79 -23.32 -13.46
C SER A 173 21.08 -24.74 -13.96
N ILE A 174 21.13 -24.92 -15.29
CA ILE A 174 21.53 -26.17 -15.90
C ILE A 174 23.01 -26.44 -15.64
N GLY A 175 23.86 -25.42 -15.73
CA GLY A 175 25.28 -25.50 -15.43
C GLY A 175 25.57 -25.94 -13.98
N GLU A 176 24.83 -25.36 -13.04
CA GLU A 176 24.92 -25.73 -11.61
C GLU A 176 24.47 -27.18 -11.37
N LEU A 177 23.38 -27.61 -12.02
CA LEU A 177 22.91 -28.98 -11.93
C LEU A 177 23.96 -29.97 -12.46
N ILE A 178 24.55 -29.68 -13.62
CA ILE A 178 25.60 -30.51 -14.23
C ILE A 178 26.83 -30.52 -13.32
N GLY A 179 27.23 -29.38 -12.77
CA GLY A 179 28.33 -29.24 -11.83
C GLY A 179 28.12 -30.09 -10.57
N GLY A 180 26.92 -30.00 -9.97
CA GLY A 180 26.53 -30.81 -8.82
C GLY A 180 26.54 -32.33 -9.12
N TYR A 181 26.03 -32.72 -10.29
CA TYR A 181 26.06 -34.11 -10.75
C TYR A 181 27.51 -34.62 -10.92
N ASN A 182 28.37 -33.84 -11.59
CA ASN A 182 29.76 -34.21 -11.79
C ASN A 182 30.53 -34.34 -10.46
N ASN A 183 30.23 -33.43 -9.50
CA ASN A 183 30.80 -33.50 -8.16
C ASN A 183 30.36 -34.78 -7.44
N LEU A 184 29.07 -35.12 -7.49
CA LEU A 184 28.54 -36.36 -6.92
C LEU A 184 29.24 -37.58 -7.51
N ILE A 185 29.40 -37.65 -8.83
CA ILE A 185 30.09 -38.75 -9.51
C ILE A 185 31.56 -38.82 -9.06
N SER A 186 32.24 -37.68 -8.91
CA SER A 186 33.63 -37.62 -8.45
C SER A 186 33.78 -38.13 -7.02
N VAL A 187 32.90 -37.71 -6.11
CA VAL A 187 32.88 -38.16 -4.72
C VAL A 187 32.63 -39.69 -4.63
N THR A 188 31.59 -40.18 -5.34
CA THR A 188 31.26 -41.61 -5.32
C THR A 188 32.35 -42.46 -5.98
N ALA A 189 33.04 -41.96 -7.00
CA ALA A 189 34.18 -42.66 -7.60
C ALA A 189 35.39 -42.75 -6.66
N ASN A 190 35.65 -41.70 -5.88
CA ASN A 190 36.71 -41.70 -4.86
C ASN A 190 36.35 -42.62 -3.70
N ASP A 191 35.14 -42.58 -3.18
CA ASP A 191 34.65 -43.50 -2.15
C ASP A 191 34.73 -44.97 -2.60
N ALA A 192 34.37 -45.24 -3.85
CA ALA A 192 34.45 -46.57 -4.43
C ALA A 192 35.90 -47.06 -4.53
N ASN A 193 36.89 -46.15 -4.70
CA ASN A 193 38.30 -46.51 -4.67
C ASN A 193 38.84 -46.83 -3.27
N GLU A 194 38.29 -46.23 -2.24
CA GLU A 194 38.70 -46.45 -0.85
C GLU A 194 37.99 -47.63 -0.18
N HIS A 195 36.72 -47.90 -0.52
CA HIS A 195 35.90 -48.91 0.18
C HIS A 195 35.61 -50.18 -0.61
N PHE A 196 35.86 -50.21 -1.94
CA PHE A 196 35.54 -51.36 -2.79
C PHE A 196 36.78 -51.89 -3.56
N GLU A 197 37.81 -52.26 -2.85
CA GLU A 197 38.96 -52.98 -3.43
C GLU A 197 38.62 -54.40 -3.91
N GLY A 198 37.62 -54.58 -4.70
CA GLY A 198 37.23 -55.92 -5.20
C GLY A 198 36.15 -55.96 -6.27
N ASN A 199 35.50 -54.85 -6.57
CA ASN A 199 34.38 -54.86 -7.51
C ASN A 199 34.66 -54.08 -8.79
N GLU A 200 35.47 -54.66 -9.67
CA GLU A 200 35.86 -54.14 -10.99
C GLU A 200 34.65 -53.80 -11.91
N LYS A 201 33.47 -54.41 -11.69
CA LYS A 201 32.28 -54.13 -12.46
C LYS A 201 31.66 -52.79 -12.10
N PHE A 202 31.75 -52.36 -10.86
CA PHE A 202 31.24 -51.08 -10.42
C PHE A 202 32.07 -49.91 -10.97
N LYS A 203 33.40 -50.04 -10.93
CA LYS A 203 34.35 -49.08 -11.50
C LYS A 203 34.14 -48.87 -13.01
N LYS A 204 33.85 -49.90 -13.76
CA LYS A 204 33.60 -49.83 -15.21
C LYS A 204 32.21 -49.21 -15.56
N GLY A 205 31.22 -49.36 -14.71
CA GLY A 205 29.89 -48.77 -14.88
C GLY A 205 29.90 -47.26 -14.70
N LEU A 206 30.51 -46.72 -13.65
CA LEU A 206 30.63 -45.30 -13.35
C LEU A 206 31.46 -44.55 -14.42
N CYS A 207 32.59 -45.15 -14.84
CA CYS A 207 33.45 -44.49 -15.82
C CYS A 207 32.85 -44.37 -17.23
N ARG A 208 31.89 -45.22 -17.60
CA ARG A 208 31.18 -45.11 -18.88
C ARG A 208 30.23 -43.89 -18.93
N HIS A 209 29.63 -43.48 -17.83
CA HIS A 209 28.72 -42.33 -17.76
C HIS A 209 29.46 -40.98 -17.65
N CYS A 210 30.67 -40.96 -17.02
CA CYS A 210 31.49 -39.73 -16.94
C CYS A 210 31.96 -39.19 -18.30
N LYS A 211 31.99 -40.00 -19.35
CA LYS A 211 32.44 -39.57 -20.69
C LYS A 211 31.33 -38.84 -21.50
N ILE A 212 30.11 -38.87 -21.06
CA ILE A 212 28.96 -38.36 -21.83
C ILE A 212 28.66 -36.86 -21.53
N LEU A 213 29.17 -36.31 -20.44
CA LEU A 213 28.90 -34.96 -20.00
C LEU A 213 30.10 -33.99 -20.09
N GLN A 214 30.95 -34.12 -21.09
CA GLN A 214 31.87 -33.03 -21.42
C GLN A 214 31.10 -31.97 -22.24
N PRO A 215 31.11 -30.72 -21.80
CA PRO A 215 30.39 -29.67 -22.56
C PRO A 215 31.08 -29.45 -23.90
N PRO A 216 30.35 -29.38 -24.99
CA PRO A 216 30.90 -29.11 -26.31
C PRO A 216 31.02 -27.61 -26.58
N PHE A 217 31.49 -26.77 -25.69
CA PHE A 217 31.65 -25.35 -26.04
C PHE A 217 32.88 -24.70 -25.39
N LYS A 218 33.76 -24.23 -26.27
CA LYS A 218 34.63 -23.08 -26.08
C LYS A 218 33.87 -21.82 -26.43
#